data_8e0ec9f5f490440f7aa754ecec15af75
#
_entry.id   8e0ec9f5f490440f7aa754ecec15af75
#
_cell.length_a   1.000
_cell.length_b   1.000
_cell.length_c   1.000
_cell.angle_alpha   90.00
_cell.angle_beta   90.00
_cell.angle_gamma   90.00
#
_symmetry.space_group_name_H-M   'P 1'
#
loop_
_entity.id
_entity.type
_entity.pdbx_description
1 polymer ?
#
loop_
_entity_poly.entity_id
_entity_poly.type
_entity_poly.pdbx_seq_one_letter_code
_entity_poly.pdbx_strand_id
1 'polypeptide(L)'
;GYKDIIQIRIYGPGRVPRVKADEYTTLYEIAPKVKLGSIIEFQSKRSRQNLKIGYYDAKRMIYGLVGRIYYIEQTREEWYYRKILEGLSDIEKTEISFILRLSRKDTEEEFYLAMLEASAKLLRIPKYRIYTVQELEQTVSEKYQKIRDKINLPRFVHILMNLRKD
;
A
#
# COMPACT_ATOMS: atom_id res chain seq x y z
N GLY A 1 21.04 -14.92 -24.49
CA GLY A 1 20.68 -14.61 -23.11
C GLY A 1 19.16 -14.61 -22.94
N TYR A 2 18.68 -14.62 -21.72
CA TYR A 2 17.24 -14.51 -21.43
C TYR A 2 16.83 -13.04 -21.56
N LYS A 3 15.67 -12.78 -22.17
CA LYS A 3 15.13 -11.43 -22.31
C LYS A 3 14.39 -10.95 -21.06
N ASP A 4 13.80 -11.89 -20.32
CA ASP A 4 13.01 -11.62 -19.13
C ASP A 4 13.58 -12.42 -17.95
N ILE A 5 13.84 -11.72 -16.84
CA ILE A 5 14.35 -12.32 -15.61
C ILE A 5 13.40 -11.95 -14.47
N ILE A 6 12.94 -12.93 -13.72
CA ILE A 6 12.18 -12.71 -12.50
C ILE A 6 13.11 -12.92 -11.30
N GLN A 7 13.36 -11.86 -10.54
CA GLN A 7 14.12 -11.92 -9.29
C GLN A 7 13.17 -11.95 -8.10
N ILE A 8 13.22 -13.03 -7.31
CA ILE A 8 12.48 -13.12 -6.05
C ILE A 8 13.44 -12.80 -4.91
N ARG A 9 13.19 -11.72 -4.17
CA ARG A 9 13.97 -11.36 -2.99
C ARG A 9 13.30 -11.85 -1.73
N ILE A 10 14.07 -12.57 -0.91
CA ILE A 10 13.69 -12.94 0.45
C ILE A 10 14.57 -12.11 1.38
N TYR A 11 13.97 -11.32 2.29
CA TYR A 11 14.75 -10.56 3.26
C TYR A 11 15.41 -11.51 4.26
N GLY A 12 16.73 -11.48 4.30
CA GLY A 12 17.58 -12.18 5.23
C GLY A 12 18.76 -11.32 5.67
N PRO A 13 19.51 -11.71 6.69
CA PRO A 13 20.79 -11.06 7.03
C PRO A 13 21.79 -11.28 5.88
N GLY A 14 22.37 -10.21 5.37
CA GLY A 14 23.39 -10.27 4.34
C GLY A 14 23.23 -9.21 3.24
N ARG A 15 24.22 -9.14 2.35
CA ARG A 15 24.16 -8.29 1.15
C ARG A 15 23.20 -8.91 0.14
N VAL A 16 22.23 -8.14 -0.28
CA VAL A 16 21.38 -8.51 -1.42
C VAL A 16 22.18 -8.32 -2.71
N PRO A 17 22.49 -9.38 -3.45
CA PRO A 17 23.15 -9.23 -4.74
C PRO A 17 22.28 -8.40 -5.67
N ARG A 18 22.86 -7.38 -6.30
CA ARG A 18 22.17 -6.64 -7.37
C ARG A 18 22.35 -7.42 -8.66
N VAL A 19 21.25 -7.87 -9.23
CA VAL A 19 21.27 -8.40 -10.60
C VAL A 19 21.49 -7.19 -11.53
N LYS A 20 22.55 -7.25 -12.33
CA LYS A 20 22.76 -6.29 -13.41
C LYS A 20 22.10 -6.86 -14.65
N ALA A 21 21.03 -6.25 -15.07
CA ALA A 21 20.41 -6.51 -16.37
C ALA A 21 21.09 -5.59 -17.40
N ASP A 22 21.30 -6.07 -18.62
CA ASP A 22 21.69 -5.27 -19.75
C ASP A 22 20.48 -4.51 -20.33
N GLU A 23 20.69 -3.67 -21.33
CA GLU A 23 19.65 -2.84 -21.95
C GLU A 23 18.57 -3.67 -22.71
N TYR A 24 18.87 -4.97 -22.98
CA TYR A 24 17.95 -5.88 -23.68
C TYR A 24 17.23 -6.82 -22.74
N THR A 25 17.47 -6.72 -21.43
CA THR A 25 16.93 -7.64 -20.42
C THR A 25 15.97 -6.90 -19.50
N THR A 26 14.73 -7.36 -19.43
CA THR A 26 13.74 -6.85 -18.48
C THR A 26 13.86 -7.59 -17.16
N LEU A 27 14.06 -6.87 -16.07
CA LEU A 27 14.14 -7.42 -14.72
C LEU A 27 12.85 -7.18 -13.96
N TYR A 28 12.13 -8.24 -13.65
CA TYR A 28 10.95 -8.22 -12.78
C TYR A 28 11.35 -8.57 -11.36
N GLU A 29 11.03 -7.73 -10.39
CA GLU A 29 11.37 -7.96 -9.00
C GLU A 29 10.15 -8.23 -8.15
N ILE A 30 10.15 -9.37 -7.45
CA ILE A 30 9.17 -9.69 -6.42
C ILE A 30 9.86 -9.56 -5.07
N ALA A 31 9.47 -8.54 -4.28
CA ALA A 31 10.04 -8.28 -2.98
C ALA A 31 8.94 -7.92 -1.98
N PRO A 32 8.97 -8.48 -0.74
CA PRO A 32 7.97 -8.14 0.26
C PRO A 32 8.13 -6.68 0.71
N LYS A 33 7.04 -5.92 0.68
CA LYS A 33 6.98 -4.54 1.20
C LYS A 33 6.84 -4.50 2.73
N VAL A 34 6.62 -5.65 3.37
CA VAL A 34 6.45 -5.79 4.82
C VAL A 34 7.50 -6.74 5.40
N LYS A 35 7.83 -6.55 6.69
CA LYS A 35 8.78 -7.44 7.38
C LYS A 35 8.21 -8.86 7.49
N LEU A 36 8.94 -9.85 6.97
CA LEU A 36 8.57 -11.28 7.04
C LEU A 36 8.89 -11.90 8.42
N GLY A 37 9.65 -11.19 9.27
CA GLY A 37 10.10 -11.64 10.57
C GLY A 37 11.50 -12.26 10.57
N SER A 38 11.87 -12.89 11.66
CA SER A 38 13.17 -13.56 11.78
C SER A 38 13.18 -14.87 10.98
N ILE A 39 14.32 -15.16 10.33
CA ILE A 39 14.54 -16.42 9.59
C ILE A 39 14.49 -17.63 10.53
N ILE A 40 14.81 -17.43 11.81
CA ILE A 40 14.88 -18.47 12.84
C ILE A 40 13.50 -18.77 13.47
N GLU A 41 12.47 -17.97 13.11
CA GLU A 41 11.15 -18.09 13.71
C GLU A 41 10.25 -19.04 12.92
N PHE A 42 10.26 -20.32 13.28
CA PHE A 42 9.51 -21.41 12.63
C PHE A 42 8.08 -21.55 13.21
N GLN A 43 7.29 -20.48 13.21
CA GLN A 43 5.90 -20.56 13.65
C GLN A 43 4.98 -20.84 12.45
N SER A 44 4.15 -21.88 12.52
CA SER A 44 3.24 -22.28 11.45
C SER A 44 2.28 -21.14 11.04
N LYS A 45 1.80 -20.34 12.00
CA LYS A 45 0.97 -19.15 11.73
C LYS A 45 1.71 -18.12 10.88
N ARG A 46 2.99 -17.88 11.19
CA ARG A 46 3.82 -16.91 10.47
C ARG A 46 4.17 -17.40 9.07
N SER A 47 4.51 -18.69 8.94
CA SER A 47 4.77 -19.29 7.62
C SER A 47 3.56 -19.19 6.70
N ARG A 48 2.35 -19.47 7.18
CA ARG A 48 1.12 -19.29 6.41
C ARG A 48 0.87 -17.83 6.02
N GLN A 49 1.20 -16.90 6.90
CA GLN A 49 1.10 -15.47 6.60
C GLN A 49 2.12 -15.06 5.54
N ASN A 50 3.36 -15.52 5.64
CA ASN A 50 4.41 -15.24 4.66
C ASN A 50 4.08 -15.81 3.28
N LEU A 51 3.48 -17.00 3.21
CA LEU A 51 2.97 -17.57 1.96
C LEU A 51 1.91 -16.67 1.32
N LYS A 52 0.97 -16.14 2.12
CA LYS A 52 -0.03 -15.18 1.60
C LYS A 52 0.63 -13.89 1.10
N ILE A 53 1.61 -13.36 1.83
CA ILE A 53 2.35 -12.17 1.42
C ILE A 53 3.03 -12.43 0.07
N GLY A 54 3.80 -13.51 -0.06
CA GLY A 54 4.48 -13.87 -1.32
C GLY A 54 3.51 -14.03 -2.50
N TYR A 55 2.38 -14.69 -2.27
CA TYR A 55 1.34 -14.84 -3.29
C TYR A 55 0.79 -13.51 -3.79
N TYR A 56 0.45 -12.60 -2.86
CA TYR A 56 -0.09 -11.30 -3.24
C TYR A 56 0.98 -10.34 -3.76
N ASP A 57 2.23 -10.46 -3.30
CA ASP A 57 3.34 -9.66 -3.87
C ASP A 57 3.68 -10.10 -5.30
N ALA A 58 3.59 -11.40 -5.60
CA ALA A 58 3.68 -11.88 -6.98
C ALA A 58 2.54 -11.32 -7.85
N LYS A 59 1.30 -11.34 -7.35
CA LYS A 59 0.16 -10.71 -8.04
C LYS A 59 0.37 -9.22 -8.25
N ARG A 60 0.94 -8.52 -7.26
CA ARG A 60 1.25 -7.09 -7.40
C ARG A 60 2.17 -6.85 -8.59
N MET A 61 3.22 -7.63 -8.74
CA MET A 61 4.14 -7.51 -9.87
C MET A 61 3.46 -7.85 -11.20
N ILE A 62 2.72 -8.96 -11.26
CA ILE A 62 2.10 -9.45 -12.50
C ILE A 62 0.99 -8.50 -12.99
N TYR A 63 0.19 -7.97 -12.08
CA TYR A 63 -0.97 -7.13 -12.41
C TYR A 63 -0.72 -5.63 -12.24
N GLY A 64 0.52 -5.22 -11.91
CA GLY A 64 0.83 -3.81 -11.69
C GLY A 64 0.07 -3.17 -10.52
N LEU A 65 -0.25 -3.97 -9.46
CA LEU A 65 -1.02 -3.44 -8.34
C LEU A 65 -0.21 -2.43 -7.53
N VAL A 66 -0.86 -1.35 -7.15
CA VAL A 66 -0.31 -0.28 -6.32
C VAL A 66 -0.56 -0.52 -4.82
N GLY A 67 -0.19 0.45 -4.00
CA GLY A 67 -0.31 0.38 -2.55
C GLY A 67 0.93 -0.18 -1.86
N ARG A 68 1.06 0.14 -0.56
CA ARG A 68 2.17 -0.30 0.31
C ARG A 68 1.76 -1.40 1.27
N ILE A 69 0.49 -1.39 1.71
CA ILE A 69 -0.08 -2.30 2.72
C ILE A 69 -1.14 -3.20 2.11
N TYR A 70 -1.92 -2.67 1.20
CA TYR A 70 -2.99 -3.34 0.48
C TYR A 70 -2.57 -3.63 -0.96
N TYR A 71 -3.34 -4.41 -1.66
CA TYR A 71 -3.14 -4.77 -3.07
C TYR A 71 -4.26 -4.12 -3.86
N ILE A 72 -3.93 -3.01 -4.52
CA ILE A 72 -4.92 -2.12 -5.10
C ILE A 72 -4.74 -2.09 -6.62
N GLU A 73 -5.79 -2.40 -7.35
CA GLU A 73 -5.88 -2.20 -8.77
C GLU A 73 -6.14 -0.72 -9.05
N GLN A 74 -5.23 -0.09 -9.83
CA GLN A 74 -5.33 1.31 -10.17
C GLN A 74 -6.45 1.52 -11.20
N THR A 75 -7.56 2.10 -10.76
CA THR A 75 -8.75 2.34 -11.57
C THR A 75 -9.07 3.83 -11.73
N ARG A 76 -8.23 4.70 -11.18
CA ARG A 76 -8.41 6.15 -11.22
C ARG A 76 -7.24 6.81 -11.91
N GLU A 77 -7.52 7.88 -12.65
CA GLU A 77 -6.51 8.72 -13.28
C GLU A 77 -5.92 9.74 -12.29
N GLU A 78 -4.74 10.26 -12.60
CA GLU A 78 -4.00 11.20 -11.73
C GLU A 78 -4.82 12.43 -11.35
N TRP A 79 -5.63 12.98 -12.30
CA TRP A 79 -6.47 14.14 -12.03
C TRP A 79 -7.49 13.92 -10.90
N TYR A 80 -7.93 12.67 -10.68
CA TYR A 80 -8.85 12.31 -9.60
C TYR A 80 -8.22 12.59 -8.22
N TYR A 81 -7.00 12.17 -8.03
CA TYR A 81 -6.27 12.36 -6.77
C TYR A 81 -5.97 13.83 -6.54
N ARG A 82 -5.53 14.54 -7.58
CA ARG A 82 -5.29 15.99 -7.53
C ARG A 82 -6.53 16.73 -7.08
N LYS A 83 -7.66 16.48 -7.73
CA LYS A 83 -8.93 17.13 -7.41
C LYS A 83 -9.35 16.90 -5.96
N ILE A 84 -9.25 15.68 -5.44
CA ILE A 84 -9.59 15.40 -4.05
C ILE A 84 -8.65 16.11 -3.09
N LEU A 85 -7.35 16.11 -3.38
CA LEU A 85 -6.34 16.71 -2.50
C LEU A 85 -6.31 18.24 -2.56
N GLU A 86 -6.96 18.89 -3.52
CA GLU A 86 -7.21 20.34 -3.52
C GLU A 86 -8.02 20.81 -2.30
N GLY A 87 -8.85 19.93 -1.74
CA GLY A 87 -9.60 20.21 -0.51
C GLY A 87 -8.74 20.24 0.76
N LEU A 88 -7.44 19.91 0.68
CA LEU A 88 -6.51 19.94 1.81
C LEU A 88 -5.69 21.22 1.85
N SER A 89 -5.60 21.82 3.03
CA SER A 89 -4.65 22.90 3.29
C SER A 89 -3.21 22.37 3.33
N ASP A 90 -2.22 23.24 3.10
CA ASP A 90 -0.79 22.89 3.18
C ASP A 90 -0.39 22.39 4.58
N ILE A 91 -1.04 22.90 5.62
CA ILE A 91 -0.84 22.46 7.00
C ILE A 91 -1.28 21.01 7.16
N GLU A 92 -2.46 20.65 6.66
CA GLU A 92 -2.98 19.28 6.73
C GLU A 92 -2.13 18.31 5.91
N LYS A 93 -1.71 18.71 4.70
CA LYS A 93 -0.78 17.91 3.88
C LYS A 93 0.52 17.63 4.62
N THR A 94 1.08 18.64 5.30
CA THR A 94 2.32 18.49 6.07
C THR A 94 2.12 17.57 7.28
N GLU A 95 1.05 17.76 8.05
CA GLU A 95 0.71 16.92 9.20
C GLU A 95 0.54 15.45 8.79
N ILE A 96 -0.23 15.20 7.74
CA ILE A 96 -0.48 13.85 7.22
C ILE A 96 0.79 13.21 6.72
N SER A 97 1.62 13.95 5.97
CA SER A 97 2.92 13.47 5.48
C SER A 97 3.82 13.03 6.62
N PHE A 98 3.87 13.80 7.71
CA PHE A 98 4.66 13.47 8.89
C PHE A 98 4.14 12.19 9.58
N ILE A 99 2.82 12.10 9.82
CA ILE A 99 2.20 10.94 10.48
C ILE A 99 2.39 9.67 9.65
N LEU A 100 2.20 9.75 8.34
CA LEU A 100 2.28 8.60 7.44
C LEU A 100 3.69 8.33 6.89
N ARG A 101 4.67 9.16 7.29
CA ARG A 101 6.09 9.09 6.86
C ARG A 101 6.23 9.13 5.34
N LEU A 102 5.52 10.07 4.73
CA LEU A 102 5.57 10.29 3.30
C LEU A 102 6.79 11.14 2.91
N SER A 103 7.33 10.86 1.74
CA SER A 103 8.41 11.62 1.15
C SER A 103 7.86 12.83 0.38
N ARG A 104 8.63 13.90 0.26
CA ARG A 104 8.32 15.02 -0.66
C ARG A 104 8.30 14.60 -2.15
N LYS A 105 8.81 13.40 -2.45
CA LYS A 105 8.82 12.83 -3.81
C LYS A 105 7.60 11.97 -4.10
N ASP A 106 6.80 11.65 -3.06
CA ASP A 106 5.59 10.85 -3.26
C ASP A 106 4.58 11.65 -4.09
N THR A 107 3.96 10.99 -5.06
CA THR A 107 2.95 11.58 -5.92
C THR A 107 1.64 11.82 -5.17
N GLU A 108 0.71 12.59 -5.76
CA GLU A 108 -0.63 12.81 -5.18
C GLU A 108 -1.40 11.49 -5.04
N GLU A 109 -1.22 10.57 -5.98
CA GLU A 109 -1.74 9.21 -5.89
C GLU A 109 -1.18 8.48 -4.67
N GLU A 110 0.15 8.45 -4.52
CA GLU A 110 0.80 7.77 -3.40
C GLU A 110 0.38 8.37 -2.05
N PHE A 111 0.23 9.70 -1.99
CA PHE A 111 -0.26 10.40 -0.81
C PHE A 111 -1.69 9.96 -0.45
N TYR A 112 -2.60 10.00 -1.42
CA TYR A 112 -4.00 9.62 -1.21
C TYR A 112 -4.12 8.14 -0.82
N LEU A 113 -3.45 7.26 -1.55
CA LEU A 113 -3.45 5.83 -1.26
C LEU A 113 -2.86 5.53 0.12
N ALA A 114 -1.83 6.24 0.56
CA ALA A 114 -1.29 6.06 1.91
C ALA A 114 -2.31 6.43 2.99
N MET A 115 -3.08 7.52 2.81
CA MET A 115 -4.18 7.87 3.73
C MET A 115 -5.26 6.79 3.74
N LEU A 116 -5.66 6.30 2.57
CA LEU A 116 -6.70 5.28 2.41
C LEU A 116 -6.28 3.96 3.06
N GLU A 117 -5.05 3.49 2.78
CA GLU A 117 -4.49 2.27 3.35
C GLU A 117 -4.31 2.34 4.87
N ALA A 118 -3.82 3.48 5.39
CA ALA A 118 -3.69 3.69 6.83
C ALA A 118 -5.05 3.67 7.52
N SER A 119 -6.06 4.32 6.93
CA SER A 119 -7.44 4.28 7.41
C SER A 119 -8.01 2.86 7.38
N ALA A 120 -7.84 2.15 6.27
CA ALA A 120 -8.27 0.76 6.11
C ALA A 120 -7.64 -0.17 7.17
N LYS A 121 -6.34 0.03 7.47
CA LYS A 121 -5.63 -0.72 8.50
C LYS A 121 -6.19 -0.46 9.90
N LEU A 122 -6.45 0.80 10.25
CA LEU A 122 -7.05 1.18 11.53
C LEU A 122 -8.46 0.61 11.70
N LEU A 123 -9.22 0.58 10.62
CA LEU A 123 -10.58 0.03 10.56
C LEU A 123 -10.60 -1.50 10.43
N ARG A 124 -9.44 -2.17 10.50
CA ARG A 124 -9.27 -3.63 10.44
C ARG A 124 -9.86 -4.27 9.18
N ILE A 125 -9.77 -3.58 8.05
CA ILE A 125 -10.16 -4.14 6.77
C ILE A 125 -9.18 -5.25 6.36
N PRO A 126 -9.66 -6.39 5.82
CA PRO A 126 -8.79 -7.50 5.41
C PRO A 126 -7.75 -7.07 4.36
N LYS A 127 -6.48 -7.46 4.54
CA LYS A 127 -5.38 -7.05 3.65
C LYS A 127 -5.20 -7.94 2.43
N TYR A 128 -5.42 -9.24 2.63
CA TYR A 128 -5.13 -10.27 1.61
C TYR A 128 -6.31 -10.45 0.67
N ARG A 129 -6.54 -9.42 -0.11
CA ARG A 129 -7.53 -9.34 -1.18
C ARG A 129 -7.07 -8.25 -2.14
N ILE A 130 -7.37 -8.37 -3.42
CA ILE A 130 -7.23 -7.30 -4.40
C ILE A 130 -8.47 -6.42 -4.30
N TYR A 131 -8.26 -5.12 -4.21
CA TYR A 131 -9.30 -4.10 -4.20
C TYR A 131 -9.10 -3.19 -5.40
N THR A 132 -10.16 -2.71 -6.01
CA THR A 132 -10.08 -1.47 -6.75
C THR A 132 -9.99 -0.29 -5.77
N VAL A 133 -9.52 0.86 -6.24
CA VAL A 133 -9.52 2.08 -5.41
C VAL A 133 -10.91 2.35 -4.84
N GLN A 134 -11.93 2.27 -5.70
CA GLN A 134 -13.32 2.52 -5.33
C GLN A 134 -13.87 1.53 -4.30
N GLU A 135 -13.57 0.24 -4.45
CA GLU A 135 -14.00 -0.78 -3.47
C GLU A 135 -13.37 -0.56 -2.10
N LEU A 136 -12.08 -0.22 -2.05
CA LEU A 136 -11.41 0.05 -0.79
C LEU A 136 -11.99 1.30 -0.12
N GLU A 137 -12.21 2.35 -0.89
CA GLU A 137 -12.85 3.58 -0.44
C GLU A 137 -14.23 3.32 0.16
N GLN A 138 -15.08 2.59 -0.56
CA GLN A 138 -16.41 2.25 -0.09
C GLN A 138 -16.36 1.44 1.20
N THR A 139 -15.47 0.42 1.24
CA THR A 139 -15.31 -0.43 2.42
C THR A 139 -14.84 0.38 3.64
N VAL A 140 -13.92 1.34 3.44
CA VAL A 140 -13.45 2.25 4.49
C VAL A 140 -14.59 3.13 4.99
N SER A 141 -15.37 3.72 4.09
CA SER A 141 -16.51 4.56 4.43
C SER A 141 -17.57 3.80 5.23
N GLU A 142 -17.98 2.62 4.76
CA GLU A 142 -18.97 1.78 5.45
C GLU A 142 -18.49 1.36 6.86
N LYS A 143 -17.22 1.01 7.00
CA LYS A 143 -16.63 0.67 8.31
C LYS A 143 -16.57 1.87 9.23
N TYR A 144 -16.15 3.02 8.73
CA TYR A 144 -16.12 4.27 9.48
C TYR A 144 -17.50 4.66 10.00
N GLN A 145 -18.55 4.49 9.19
CA GLN A 145 -19.92 4.80 9.59
C GLN A 145 -20.41 3.94 10.77
N LYS A 146 -19.98 2.66 10.79
CA LYS A 146 -20.38 1.67 11.82
C LYS A 146 -19.64 1.80 13.15
N ILE A 147 -18.55 2.57 13.19
CA ILE A 147 -17.80 2.79 14.44
C ILE A 147 -18.56 3.76 15.35
N ARG A 148 -18.79 3.31 16.59
CA ARG A 148 -19.44 4.12 17.63
C ARG A 148 -18.52 5.22 18.17
N ASP A 149 -17.26 4.88 18.44
CA ASP A 149 -16.27 5.79 19.00
C ASP A 149 -15.31 6.26 17.91
N LYS A 150 -15.70 7.34 17.25
CA LYS A 150 -14.89 7.97 16.19
C LYS A 150 -13.82 8.91 16.77
N ILE A 151 -13.97 9.35 18.01
CA ILE A 151 -13.11 10.37 18.65
C ILE A 151 -11.66 9.86 18.75
N ASN A 152 -11.47 8.55 18.94
CA ASN A 152 -10.15 7.93 19.07
C ASN A 152 -9.47 7.63 17.71
N LEU A 153 -10.09 7.96 16.59
CA LEU A 153 -9.46 7.82 15.27
C LEU A 153 -8.55 9.03 15.00
N PRO A 154 -7.38 8.82 14.38
CA PRO A 154 -6.50 9.90 13.97
C PRO A 154 -7.20 10.89 13.04
N ARG A 155 -6.84 12.17 13.14
CA ARG A 155 -7.44 13.26 12.39
C ARG A 155 -7.48 13.02 10.88
N PHE A 156 -6.43 12.42 10.31
CA PHE A 156 -6.39 12.15 8.87
C PHE A 156 -7.50 11.20 8.38
N VAL A 157 -8.03 10.32 9.25
CA VAL A 157 -9.17 9.45 8.89
C VAL A 157 -10.43 10.28 8.72
N HIS A 158 -10.66 11.25 9.60
CA HIS A 158 -11.79 12.18 9.50
C HIS A 158 -11.68 13.07 8.27
N ILE A 159 -10.47 13.58 8.01
CA ILE A 159 -10.16 14.36 6.80
C ILE A 159 -10.50 13.55 5.55
N LEU A 160 -10.01 12.32 5.44
CA LEU A 160 -10.28 11.44 4.29
C LEU A 160 -11.80 11.25 4.07
N MET A 161 -12.57 11.08 5.15
CA MET A 161 -14.03 10.90 5.05
C MET A 161 -14.75 12.18 4.61
N ASN A 162 -14.23 13.35 4.96
CA ASN A 162 -14.81 14.63 4.56
C ASN A 162 -14.52 14.96 3.10
N LEU A 163 -13.28 14.70 2.62
CA LEU A 163 -12.90 14.90 1.21
C LEU A 163 -13.76 14.10 0.22
N ARG A 164 -14.49 13.11 0.68
CA ARG A 164 -15.30 12.21 -0.15
C ARG A 164 -16.79 12.51 -0.10
N LYS A 165 -17.19 13.57 0.60
CA LYS A 165 -18.62 13.96 0.69
C LYS A 165 -19.06 14.90 -0.43
N ASP A 166 -18.09 15.50 -1.11
CA ASP A 166 -18.28 16.38 -2.26
C ASP A 166 -18.01 15.64 -3.58
#